data_017c4eea731e4d9349299c12bb45c71e
#
_entry.id   017c4eea731e4d9349299c12bb45c71e
#
_cell.length_a   1.000
_cell.length_b   1.000
_cell.length_c   1.000
_cell.angle_alpha   90.00
_cell.angle_beta   90.00
_cell.angle_gamma   90.00
#
_symmetry.space_group_name_H-M   'P 1'
#
loop_
_entity.id
_entity.type
_entity.pdbx_description
1 polymer ?
#
loop_
_entity_poly.entity_id
_entity_poly.type
_entity_poly.pdbx_seq_one_letter_code
_entity_poly.pdbx_strand_id
1 'polypeptide(L)'
;MGAANDDAAGGGGVGLEPMAVGWGGLVGTVGLAASAGAPLWVRAVSIIGAFLVGGFLSGVRTLDRRALTAIGAWVFGWLLWGVICLVLAIVAAFGGPSDPEFAPGSDGASLLIAAASLLAAIVGGLAADRRYSTRRLRRRY
;
A
#
# COMPACT_ATOMS: atom_id res chain seq x y z
N MET A 1 -52.77 8.74 0.42
CA MET A 1 -52.02 7.57 0.93
C MET A 1 -50.63 7.67 0.35
N GLY A 2 -49.72 8.25 1.12
CA GLY A 2 -48.37 8.55 0.71
C GLY A 2 -47.50 7.32 0.77
N ALA A 3 -46.85 7.01 -0.35
CA ALA A 3 -45.72 6.13 -0.37
C ALA A 3 -44.52 6.96 0.19
N ALA A 4 -44.06 6.60 1.34
CA ALA A 4 -42.84 7.12 1.92
C ALA A 4 -41.67 6.70 1.01
N ASN A 5 -41.10 7.65 0.33
CA ASN A 5 -39.77 7.50 -0.27
C ASN A 5 -38.75 7.49 0.87
N ASP A 6 -38.45 6.30 1.36
CA ASP A 6 -37.24 6.03 2.10
C ASP A 6 -36.07 6.02 1.09
N ASP A 7 -35.79 7.17 0.49
CA ASP A 7 -34.49 7.43 -0.08
C ASP A 7 -33.51 7.55 1.08
N ALA A 8 -33.21 6.37 1.63
CA ALA A 8 -32.15 6.19 2.59
C ALA A 8 -30.90 6.83 1.98
N ALA A 9 -30.50 7.89 2.59
CA ALA A 9 -29.26 8.62 2.38
C ALA A 9 -28.12 7.62 2.17
N GLY A 10 -27.87 7.31 0.92
CA GLY A 10 -26.63 6.69 0.49
C GLY A 10 -25.52 7.68 0.80
N GLY A 11 -25.05 7.64 2.03
CA GLY A 11 -23.87 8.35 2.44
C GLY A 11 -22.73 7.93 1.52
N GLY A 12 -22.52 8.71 0.47
CA GLY A 12 -21.34 8.62 -0.38
C GLY A 12 -20.10 8.98 0.41
N GLY A 13 -19.89 8.29 1.52
CA GLY A 13 -18.65 8.35 2.25
C GLY A 13 -17.52 7.98 1.30
N VAL A 14 -16.41 8.67 1.38
CA VAL A 14 -15.14 8.36 0.73
C VAL A 14 -14.66 7.03 1.33
N GLY A 15 -15.36 5.94 1.01
CA GLY A 15 -15.08 4.61 1.53
C GLY A 15 -13.86 4.05 0.84
N LEU A 16 -12.70 4.40 1.37
CA LEU A 16 -11.54 3.53 1.20
C LEU A 16 -11.91 2.20 1.84
N GLU A 17 -11.90 1.12 1.06
CA GLU A 17 -12.13 -0.20 1.64
C GLU A 17 -10.94 -0.53 2.57
N PRO A 18 -11.11 -0.48 3.90
CA PRO A 18 -9.99 -0.58 4.84
C PRO A 18 -9.27 -1.92 4.73
N MET A 19 -9.98 -2.98 4.38
CA MET A 19 -9.36 -4.29 4.14
C MET A 19 -8.43 -4.30 2.92
N ALA A 20 -8.81 -3.66 1.82
CA ALA A 20 -7.98 -3.62 0.62
C ALA A 20 -6.71 -2.78 0.85
N VAL A 21 -6.86 -1.65 1.55
CA VAL A 21 -5.72 -0.81 2.00
C VAL A 21 -4.81 -1.59 2.93
N GLY A 22 -5.38 -2.30 3.92
CA GLY A 22 -4.62 -3.09 4.89
C GLY A 22 -3.78 -4.19 4.23
N TRP A 23 -4.36 -4.99 3.36
CA TRP A 23 -3.62 -6.06 2.67
C TRP A 23 -2.51 -5.52 1.76
N GLY A 24 -2.79 -4.48 0.99
CA GLY A 24 -1.79 -3.85 0.12
C GLY A 24 -0.62 -3.26 0.93
N GLY A 25 -0.93 -2.59 2.04
CA GLY A 25 0.08 -2.02 2.93
C GLY A 25 0.91 -3.07 3.66
N LEU A 26 0.30 -4.19 4.12
CA LEU A 26 1.03 -5.30 4.71
C LEU A 26 2.06 -5.89 3.76
N VAL A 27 1.71 -6.11 2.49
CA VAL A 27 2.66 -6.59 1.47
C VAL A 27 3.81 -5.61 1.29
N GLY A 28 3.52 -4.29 1.26
CA GLY A 28 4.55 -3.24 1.20
C GLY A 28 5.47 -3.28 2.42
N THR A 29 4.91 -3.42 3.62
CA THR A 29 5.68 -3.51 4.88
C THR A 29 6.57 -4.74 4.92
N VAL A 30 6.08 -5.90 4.46
CA VAL A 30 6.90 -7.12 4.34
C VAL A 30 8.08 -6.90 3.39
N GLY A 31 7.87 -6.20 2.27
CA GLY A 31 8.96 -5.84 1.35
C GLY A 31 10.01 -4.93 1.99
N LEU A 32 9.58 -3.95 2.79
CA LEU A 32 10.47 -3.09 3.57
C LEU A 32 11.27 -3.89 4.59
N ALA A 33 10.63 -4.75 5.37
CA ALA A 33 11.26 -5.59 6.37
C ALA A 33 12.24 -6.60 5.76
N ALA A 34 11.85 -7.29 4.70
CA ALA A 34 12.67 -8.30 4.04
C ALA A 34 13.91 -7.71 3.34
N SER A 35 13.89 -6.42 3.02
CA SER A 35 15.01 -5.73 2.38
C SER A 35 15.91 -4.98 3.36
N ALA A 36 15.61 -5.01 4.66
CA ALA A 36 16.46 -4.40 5.69
C ALA A 36 17.81 -5.11 5.69
N GLY A 37 18.90 -4.31 5.75
CA GLY A 37 20.27 -4.84 5.67
C GLY A 37 20.75 -5.26 4.28
N ALA A 38 19.88 -5.27 3.26
CA ALA A 38 20.30 -5.61 1.91
C ALA A 38 20.99 -4.44 1.18
N PRO A 39 21.85 -4.71 0.18
CA PRO A 39 22.42 -3.68 -0.67
C PRO A 39 21.35 -2.78 -1.28
N LEU A 40 21.67 -1.49 -1.51
CA LEU A 40 20.71 -0.47 -1.94
C LEU A 40 19.86 -0.88 -3.15
N TRP A 41 20.46 -1.52 -4.14
CA TRP A 41 19.74 -1.96 -5.35
C TRP A 41 18.74 -3.10 -5.07
N VAL A 42 19.09 -4.07 -4.20
CA VAL A 42 18.18 -5.15 -3.77
C VAL A 42 17.02 -4.56 -2.99
N ARG A 43 17.32 -3.63 -2.07
CA ARG A 43 16.34 -2.92 -1.27
C ARG A 43 15.36 -2.15 -2.17
N ALA A 44 15.88 -1.39 -3.15
CA ALA A 44 15.04 -0.65 -4.10
C ALA A 44 14.10 -1.57 -4.88
N VAL A 45 14.63 -2.65 -5.49
CA VAL A 45 13.84 -3.61 -6.28
C VAL A 45 12.77 -4.29 -5.41
N SER A 46 13.13 -4.71 -4.21
CA SER A 46 12.21 -5.39 -3.28
C SER A 46 11.06 -4.48 -2.85
N ILE A 47 11.36 -3.22 -2.48
CA ILE A 47 10.36 -2.25 -2.05
C ILE A 47 9.43 -1.89 -3.22
N ILE A 48 9.97 -1.55 -4.37
CA ILE A 48 9.20 -1.20 -5.56
C ILE A 48 8.31 -2.38 -5.99
N GLY A 49 8.86 -3.60 -6.02
CA GLY A 49 8.12 -4.81 -6.35
C GLY A 49 7.00 -5.11 -5.35
N ALA A 50 7.26 -4.99 -4.05
CA ALA A 50 6.26 -5.21 -3.01
C ALA A 50 5.10 -4.22 -3.09
N PHE A 51 5.38 -2.93 -3.32
CA PHE A 51 4.32 -1.93 -3.49
C PHE A 51 3.57 -2.04 -4.82
N LEU A 52 4.21 -2.52 -5.87
CA LEU A 52 3.52 -2.85 -7.13
C LEU A 52 2.51 -3.98 -6.93
N VAL A 53 2.92 -5.05 -6.26
CA VAL A 53 2.03 -6.18 -5.92
C VAL A 53 0.96 -5.76 -4.93
N GLY A 54 1.32 -5.00 -3.89
CA GLY A 54 0.39 -4.45 -2.91
C GLY A 54 -0.66 -3.54 -3.54
N GLY A 55 -0.25 -2.66 -4.45
CA GLY A 55 -1.14 -1.79 -5.22
C GLY A 55 -2.08 -2.60 -6.12
N PHE A 56 -1.58 -3.63 -6.78
CA PHE A 56 -2.39 -4.54 -7.59
C PHE A 56 -3.44 -5.29 -6.75
N LEU A 57 -3.04 -5.86 -5.61
CA LEU A 57 -3.95 -6.58 -4.73
C LEU A 57 -5.04 -5.67 -4.14
N SER A 58 -4.68 -4.45 -3.76
CA SER A 58 -5.65 -3.45 -3.29
C SER A 58 -6.61 -3.04 -4.40
N GLY A 59 -6.10 -2.84 -5.63
CA GLY A 59 -6.90 -2.48 -6.81
C GLY A 59 -7.86 -3.58 -7.26
N VAL A 60 -7.51 -4.86 -7.09
CA VAL A 60 -8.39 -6.00 -7.43
C VAL A 60 -9.63 -6.06 -6.52
N ARG A 61 -9.49 -5.65 -5.29
CA ARG A 61 -10.56 -5.74 -4.27
C ARG A 61 -11.48 -4.53 -4.25
N THR A 62 -11.09 -3.41 -4.83
CA THR A 62 -11.90 -2.20 -4.92
C THR A 62 -12.57 -2.05 -6.27
N LEU A 63 -13.87 -1.74 -6.28
CA LEU A 63 -14.64 -1.50 -7.51
C LEU A 63 -14.50 -0.06 -8.00
N ASP A 64 -14.39 0.89 -7.08
CA ASP A 64 -14.27 2.32 -7.33
C ASP A 64 -12.98 2.90 -6.75
N ARG A 65 -12.39 3.91 -7.43
CA ARG A 65 -11.23 4.67 -6.96
C ARG A 65 -9.96 3.86 -6.65
N ARG A 66 -9.64 2.92 -7.50
CA ARG A 66 -8.49 2.00 -7.34
C ARG A 66 -7.15 2.70 -7.09
N ALA A 67 -6.90 3.81 -7.78
CA ALA A 67 -5.69 4.59 -7.58
C ALA A 67 -5.61 5.17 -6.15
N LEU A 68 -6.71 5.69 -5.61
CA LEU A 68 -6.76 6.21 -4.24
C LEU A 68 -6.53 5.10 -3.21
N THR A 69 -7.08 3.91 -3.45
CA THR A 69 -6.86 2.76 -2.57
C THR A 69 -5.42 2.28 -2.61
N ALA A 70 -4.77 2.31 -3.78
CA ALA A 70 -3.36 1.99 -3.92
C ALA A 70 -2.46 3.02 -3.20
N ILE A 71 -2.79 4.32 -3.28
CA ILE A 71 -2.12 5.37 -2.51
C ILE A 71 -2.32 5.15 -1.01
N GLY A 72 -3.56 4.85 -0.59
CA GLY A 72 -3.86 4.52 0.80
C GLY A 72 -3.05 3.32 1.32
N ALA A 73 -2.92 2.27 0.52
CA ALA A 73 -2.11 1.10 0.85
C ALA A 73 -0.62 1.46 0.98
N TRP A 74 -0.11 2.33 0.11
CA TRP A 74 1.26 2.83 0.19
C TRP A 74 1.49 3.64 1.47
N VAL A 75 0.62 4.61 1.78
CA VAL A 75 0.69 5.41 3.01
C VAL A 75 0.64 4.50 4.23
N PHE A 76 -0.30 3.55 4.27
CA PHE A 76 -0.44 2.61 5.38
C PHE A 76 0.81 1.75 5.56
N GLY A 77 1.41 1.25 4.48
CA GLY A 77 2.65 0.46 4.53
C GLY A 77 3.81 1.24 5.12
N TRP A 78 3.98 2.51 4.73
CA TRP A 78 5.02 3.38 5.29
C TRP A 78 4.76 3.77 6.75
N LEU A 79 3.51 4.04 7.12
CA LEU A 79 3.14 4.31 8.52
C LEU A 79 3.40 3.09 9.40
N LEU A 80 3.00 1.91 8.96
CA LEU A 80 3.24 0.67 9.70
C LEU A 80 4.73 0.40 9.87
N TRP A 81 5.53 0.62 8.82
CA TRP A 81 6.99 0.53 8.91
C TRP A 81 7.57 1.54 9.89
N GLY A 82 7.10 2.79 9.87
CA GLY A 82 7.50 3.82 10.83
C GLY A 82 7.22 3.43 12.28
N VAL A 83 6.06 2.81 12.54
CA VAL A 83 5.71 2.28 13.87
C VAL A 83 6.67 1.16 14.28
N ILE A 84 6.99 0.24 13.38
CA ILE A 84 7.94 -0.84 13.65
C ILE A 84 9.32 -0.26 14.00
N CYS A 85 9.81 0.70 13.21
CA CYS A 85 11.09 1.36 13.48
C CYS A 85 11.08 2.09 14.84
N LEU A 86 9.98 2.76 15.19
CA LEU A 86 9.81 3.43 16.47
C LEU A 86 9.87 2.42 17.64
N VAL A 87 9.16 1.31 17.53
CA VAL A 87 9.17 0.24 18.55
C VAL A 87 10.59 -0.31 18.73
N LEU A 88 11.28 -0.58 17.63
CA LEU A 88 12.68 -1.07 17.67
C LEU A 88 13.61 -0.04 18.31
N ALA A 89 13.45 1.25 18.01
CA ALA A 89 14.24 2.31 18.62
C ALA A 89 13.99 2.41 20.14
N ILE A 90 12.73 2.24 20.58
CA ILE A 90 12.40 2.20 22.00
C ILE A 90 13.07 0.99 22.68
N VAL A 91 12.95 -0.20 22.09
CA VAL A 91 13.59 -1.42 22.61
C VAL A 91 15.10 -1.26 22.72
N ALA A 92 15.74 -0.66 21.71
CA ALA A 92 17.16 -0.36 21.72
C ALA A 92 17.55 0.62 22.84
N ALA A 93 16.72 1.63 23.11
CA ALA A 93 16.95 2.59 24.20
C ALA A 93 16.89 1.94 25.59
N PHE A 94 16.17 0.83 25.74
CA PHE A 94 16.12 0.05 26.99
C PHE A 94 17.15 -1.11 27.04
N GLY A 95 18.20 -1.07 26.18
CA GLY A 95 19.30 -2.06 26.20
C GLY A 95 19.01 -3.32 25.38
N GLY A 96 18.00 -3.29 24.52
CA GLY A 96 17.77 -4.33 23.53
C GLY A 96 18.76 -4.27 22.36
N PRO A 97 18.76 -5.27 21.48
CA PRO A 97 19.63 -5.27 20.31
C PRO A 97 19.34 -4.04 19.43
N SER A 98 20.34 -3.20 19.24
CA SER A 98 20.28 -2.03 18.36
C SER A 98 20.91 -2.39 17.03
N ASP A 99 20.08 -2.60 16.02
CA ASP A 99 20.54 -2.81 14.66
C ASP A 99 20.35 -1.49 13.89
N PRO A 100 21.42 -0.70 13.65
CA PRO A 100 21.31 0.59 12.98
C PRO A 100 20.85 0.48 11.52
N GLU A 101 20.84 -0.73 10.94
CA GLU A 101 20.41 -0.97 9.56
C GLU A 101 18.90 -0.79 9.36
N PHE A 102 18.10 -0.81 10.44
CA PHE A 102 16.66 -0.61 10.39
C PHE A 102 16.23 0.86 10.40
N ALA A 103 17.14 1.80 10.64
CA ALA A 103 16.81 3.21 10.59
C ALA A 103 16.41 3.61 9.16
N PRO A 104 15.24 4.27 8.97
CA PRO A 104 14.94 4.86 7.67
C PRO A 104 16.02 5.89 7.36
N GLY A 105 16.86 5.60 6.35
CA GLY A 105 17.91 6.52 5.95
C GLY A 105 17.31 7.87 5.54
N SER A 106 17.83 8.95 6.07
CA SER A 106 17.51 10.32 5.68
C SER A 106 18.13 10.69 4.31
N ASP A 107 18.74 9.71 3.64
CA ASP A 107 19.49 9.91 2.41
C ASP A 107 18.56 10.15 1.23
N GLY A 108 18.97 10.99 0.29
CA GLY A 108 18.22 11.28 -0.93
C GLY A 108 17.81 10.02 -1.71
N ALA A 109 18.59 8.94 -1.61
CA ALA A 109 18.26 7.62 -2.17
C ALA A 109 16.98 7.03 -1.56
N SER A 110 16.74 7.19 -0.26
CA SER A 110 15.52 6.70 0.40
C SER A 110 14.29 7.45 -0.07
N LEU A 111 14.39 8.75 -0.32
CA LEU A 111 13.29 9.55 -0.90
C LEU A 111 12.97 9.12 -2.34
N LEU A 112 13.98 8.84 -3.16
CA LEU A 112 13.80 8.34 -4.51
C LEU A 112 13.11 6.96 -4.52
N ILE A 113 13.51 6.06 -3.63
CA ILE A 113 12.88 4.75 -3.48
C ILE A 113 11.42 4.91 -3.03
N ALA A 114 11.13 5.82 -2.10
CA ALA A 114 9.78 6.10 -1.65
C ALA A 114 8.90 6.64 -2.80
N ALA A 115 9.40 7.59 -3.58
CA ALA A 115 8.70 8.13 -4.74
C ALA A 115 8.46 7.06 -5.82
N ALA A 116 9.48 6.26 -6.13
CA ALA A 116 9.37 5.16 -7.10
C ALA A 116 8.37 4.08 -6.62
N SER A 117 8.35 3.77 -5.33
CA SER A 117 7.40 2.81 -4.76
C SER A 117 5.95 3.33 -4.78
N LEU A 118 5.73 4.64 -4.64
CA LEU A 118 4.42 5.27 -4.82
C LEU A 118 3.93 5.10 -6.27
N LEU A 119 4.78 5.42 -7.23
CA LEU A 119 4.45 5.23 -8.64
C LEU A 119 4.14 3.76 -8.96
N ALA A 120 4.94 2.84 -8.43
CA ALA A 120 4.71 1.40 -8.57
C ALA A 120 3.37 0.96 -7.97
N ALA A 121 2.98 1.46 -6.81
CA ALA A 121 1.68 1.19 -6.19
C ALA A 121 0.52 1.68 -7.06
N ILE A 122 0.61 2.90 -7.61
CA ILE A 122 -0.39 3.47 -8.52
C ILE A 122 -0.50 2.63 -9.80
N VAL A 123 0.63 2.28 -10.42
CA VAL A 123 0.67 1.44 -11.64
C VAL A 123 0.06 0.07 -11.35
N GLY A 124 0.37 -0.54 -10.21
CA GLY A 124 -0.25 -1.80 -9.77
C GLY A 124 -1.77 -1.69 -9.66
N GLY A 125 -2.27 -0.64 -9.02
CA GLY A 125 -3.70 -0.37 -8.88
C GLY A 125 -4.40 -0.18 -10.24
N LEU A 126 -3.78 0.56 -11.16
CA LEU A 126 -4.31 0.78 -12.51
C LEU A 126 -4.24 -0.48 -13.39
N ALA A 127 -3.20 -1.31 -13.24
CA ALA A 127 -3.08 -2.58 -13.95
C ALA A 127 -4.19 -3.57 -13.57
N ALA A 128 -4.65 -3.54 -12.33
CA ALA A 128 -5.81 -4.30 -11.89
C ALA A 128 -7.08 -3.92 -12.66
N ASP A 129 -7.24 -2.65 -13.05
CA ASP A 129 -8.41 -2.17 -13.80
C ASP A 129 -8.49 -2.76 -15.22
N ARG A 130 -7.38 -2.79 -15.92
CA ARG A 130 -7.34 -3.29 -17.31
C ARG A 130 -7.73 -4.77 -17.41
N ARG A 131 -7.39 -5.60 -16.42
CA ARG A 131 -7.75 -7.03 -16.41
C ARG A 131 -9.23 -7.27 -16.16
N TYR A 132 -9.90 -6.41 -15.39
CA TYR A 132 -11.32 -6.58 -15.08
C TYR A 132 -12.25 -6.02 -16.16
N SER A 133 -11.88 -4.95 -16.82
CA SER A 133 -12.66 -4.38 -17.94
C SER A 133 -12.74 -5.36 -19.12
N THR A 134 -11.66 -6.05 -19.45
CA THR A 134 -11.64 -7.05 -20.52
C THR A 134 -12.48 -8.29 -20.22
N ARG A 135 -12.61 -8.69 -18.95
CA ARG A 135 -13.48 -9.83 -18.57
C ARG A 135 -14.97 -9.51 -18.64
N ARG A 136 -15.38 -8.27 -18.37
CA ARG A 136 -16.78 -7.83 -18.51
C ARG A 136 -17.26 -7.81 -19.97
N LEU A 137 -16.41 -7.44 -20.89
CA LEU A 137 -16.73 -7.45 -22.32
C LEU A 137 -16.92 -8.87 -22.86
N ARG A 138 -16.10 -9.84 -22.40
CA ARG A 138 -16.23 -11.26 -22.81
C ARG A 138 -17.50 -11.98 -22.32
N ARG A 139 -18.17 -11.47 -21.29
CA ARG A 139 -19.43 -12.07 -20.78
C ARG A 139 -20.68 -11.51 -21.44
N ARG A 140 -20.55 -10.53 -22.32
CA ARG A 140 -21.69 -9.91 -23.04
C ARG A 140 -21.84 -10.41 -24.48
N TYR A 141 -20.94 -11.28 -24.93
CA TYR A 141 -20.99 -12.00 -26.20
C TYR A 141 -20.99 -13.52 -25.91
#